data_38168724206f09356d6be6499feda137
#
_entry.id   38168724206f09356d6be6499feda137
#
_cell.length_a   1.000
_cell.length_b   1.000
_cell.length_c   1.000
_cell.angle_alpha   90.00
_cell.angle_beta   90.00
_cell.angle_gamma   90.00
#
_symmetry.space_group_name_H-M   'P 1'
#
loop_
_entity.id
_entity.type
_entity.pdbx_description
1 polymer ?
#
loop_
_entity_poly.entity_id
_entity_poly.type
_entity_poly.pdbx_seq_one_letter_code
_entity_poly.pdbx_strand_id
1 'polypeptide(L)'
;SDFDKVKGCITKLKEFKIDVEVNVISAHRTPDKAMEYAKNAESNGIEVIICAAGMAAHLGGVVAANTTLPVIGIPIESTFNGMDALLATVQMPPGIPVATVGLNNGTNAGILAAQMLSLKYDYLKDMLKESRASMAEGVAKKDAAIKEKAAAL
;
A
#
# COMPACT_ATOMS: atom_id res chain seq x y z
N SER A 1 17.41 1.24 4.23
CA SER A 1 16.17 0.51 4.26
C SER A 1 15.01 1.39 3.79
N ASP A 2 13.92 0.77 3.36
CA ASP A 2 12.83 1.45 2.64
C ASP A 2 11.75 2.01 3.58
N PHE A 3 11.96 1.97 4.90
CA PHE A 3 10.98 2.37 5.91
C PHE A 3 10.44 3.79 5.67
N ASP A 4 11.31 4.75 5.38
CA ASP A 4 10.90 6.14 5.15
C ASP A 4 9.97 6.29 3.92
N LYS A 5 10.12 5.43 2.93
CA LYS A 5 9.27 5.41 1.74
C LYS A 5 7.89 4.80 2.00
N VAL A 6 7.78 3.94 3.02
CA VAL A 6 6.52 3.23 3.34
C VAL A 6 5.83 3.71 4.62
N LYS A 7 6.48 4.52 5.44
CA LYS A 7 5.89 5.03 6.71
C LYS A 7 4.52 5.70 6.52
N GLY A 8 4.28 6.34 5.37
CA GLY A 8 2.98 6.90 5.02
C GLY A 8 1.84 5.87 4.98
N CYS A 9 2.15 4.61 4.65
CA CYS A 9 1.20 3.51 4.74
C CYS A 9 0.77 3.26 6.18
N ILE A 10 1.74 3.10 7.09
CA ILE A 10 1.50 2.84 8.51
C ILE A 10 0.72 4.00 9.15
N THR A 11 1.13 5.25 8.86
CA THR A 11 0.44 6.44 9.34
C THR A 11 -1.02 6.44 8.89
N LYS A 12 -1.28 6.16 7.61
CA LYS A 12 -2.63 6.17 7.05
C LYS A 12 -3.51 5.07 7.65
N LEU A 13 -2.98 3.85 7.83
CA LEU A 13 -3.71 2.76 8.47
C LEU A 13 -4.08 3.11 9.92
N LYS A 14 -3.16 3.70 10.68
CA LYS A 14 -3.44 4.18 12.04
C LYS A 14 -4.49 5.28 12.09
N GLU A 15 -4.47 6.22 11.14
CA GLU A 15 -5.53 7.23 10.99
C GLU A 15 -6.90 6.59 10.82
N PHE A 16 -7.00 5.49 10.06
CA PHE A 16 -8.21 4.70 9.88
C PHE A 16 -8.50 3.74 11.04
N LYS A 17 -7.73 3.79 12.14
CA LYS A 17 -7.87 2.90 13.31
C LYS A 17 -7.76 1.42 12.95
N ILE A 18 -6.91 1.10 12.00
CA ILE A 18 -6.58 -0.26 11.58
C ILE A 18 -5.32 -0.70 12.30
N ASP A 19 -5.37 -1.86 12.94
CA ASP A 19 -4.21 -2.47 13.57
C ASP A 19 -3.18 -2.91 12.52
N VAL A 20 -1.91 -2.65 12.80
CA VAL A 20 -0.82 -2.88 11.85
C VAL A 20 0.30 -3.65 12.51
N GLU A 21 0.66 -4.78 11.91
CA GLU A 21 1.89 -5.51 12.18
C GLU A 21 2.93 -5.16 11.10
N VAL A 22 4.18 -4.97 11.49
CA VAL A 22 5.27 -4.62 10.56
C VAL A 22 6.40 -5.63 10.70
N ASN A 23 6.76 -6.26 9.58
CA ASN A 23 7.83 -7.25 9.51
C ASN A 23 8.87 -6.89 8.43
N VAL A 24 10.11 -7.29 8.66
CA VAL A 24 11.15 -7.28 7.63
C VAL A 24 11.37 -8.71 7.16
N ILE A 25 11.00 -8.98 5.92
CA ILE A 25 11.06 -10.29 5.28
C ILE A 25 11.61 -10.10 3.86
N SER A 26 12.47 -11.00 3.41
CA SER A 26 13.00 -10.99 2.05
C SER A 26 12.63 -12.29 1.33
N ALA A 27 11.98 -12.18 0.16
CA ALA A 27 11.67 -13.34 -0.66
C ALA A 27 12.94 -14.11 -1.12
N HIS A 28 14.06 -13.41 -1.30
CA HIS A 28 15.30 -14.01 -1.77
C HIS A 28 16.23 -14.48 -0.65
N ARG A 29 16.26 -13.76 0.49
CA ARG A 29 17.20 -14.06 1.59
C ARG A 29 16.57 -14.88 2.71
N THR A 30 15.25 -14.82 2.86
CA THR A 30 14.47 -15.56 3.85
C THR A 30 13.21 -16.13 3.22
N PRO A 31 13.31 -16.96 2.16
CA PRO A 31 12.18 -17.46 1.39
C PRO A 31 11.20 -18.27 2.25
N ASP A 32 11.72 -19.15 3.10
CA ASP A 32 10.88 -19.98 4.00
C ASP A 32 10.05 -19.11 4.94
N LYS A 33 10.65 -18.06 5.52
CA LYS A 33 9.93 -17.11 6.39
C LYS A 33 8.84 -16.36 5.63
N ALA A 34 9.08 -15.99 4.35
CA ALA A 34 8.07 -15.33 3.53
C ALA A 34 6.87 -16.24 3.26
N MET A 35 7.13 -17.50 2.92
CA MET A 35 6.08 -18.50 2.67
C MET A 35 5.31 -18.86 3.95
N GLU A 36 6.01 -19.09 5.05
CA GLU A 36 5.40 -19.41 6.34
C GLU A 36 4.51 -18.26 6.83
N TYR A 37 5.00 -17.02 6.75
CA TYR A 37 4.22 -15.84 7.12
C TYR A 37 2.92 -15.76 6.30
N ALA A 38 3.03 -15.90 4.97
CA ALA A 38 1.87 -15.82 4.09
C ALA A 38 0.83 -16.91 4.37
N LYS A 39 1.28 -18.15 4.58
CA LYS A 39 0.39 -19.30 4.88
C LYS A 39 -0.34 -19.17 6.21
N ASN A 40 0.29 -18.57 7.22
CA ASN A 40 -0.26 -18.43 8.57
C ASN A 40 -0.98 -17.09 8.79
N ALA A 41 -0.92 -16.15 7.84
CA ALA A 41 -1.45 -14.80 8.00
C ALA A 41 -2.93 -14.80 8.37
N GLU A 42 -3.76 -15.54 7.65
CA GLU A 42 -5.21 -15.61 7.90
C GLU A 42 -5.52 -16.16 9.30
N SER A 43 -4.87 -17.25 9.71
CA SER A 43 -5.06 -17.85 11.04
C SER A 43 -4.57 -16.95 12.17
N ASN A 44 -3.64 -16.03 11.88
CA ASN A 44 -3.15 -15.01 12.80
C ASN A 44 -4.01 -13.73 12.79
N GLY A 45 -5.14 -13.72 12.09
CA GLY A 45 -6.08 -12.60 12.06
C GLY A 45 -5.71 -11.47 11.08
N ILE A 46 -4.74 -11.68 10.21
CA ILE A 46 -4.42 -10.75 9.12
C ILE A 46 -5.49 -10.87 8.03
N GLU A 47 -5.94 -9.75 7.50
CA GLU A 47 -6.99 -9.70 6.47
C GLU A 47 -6.50 -9.09 5.14
N VAL A 48 -5.45 -8.28 5.18
CA VAL A 48 -4.78 -7.70 4.01
C VAL A 48 -3.28 -7.68 4.27
N ILE A 49 -2.49 -8.05 3.26
CA ILE A 49 -1.02 -8.01 3.35
C ILE A 49 -0.51 -6.92 2.41
N ILE A 50 0.41 -6.08 2.89
CA ILE A 50 1.06 -5.04 2.09
C ILE A 50 2.54 -5.37 2.01
N CYS A 51 3.06 -5.53 0.78
CA CYS A 51 4.45 -5.85 0.51
C CYS A 51 5.15 -4.68 -0.17
N ALA A 52 6.24 -4.20 0.42
CA ALA A 52 7.09 -3.18 -0.19
C ALA A 52 8.43 -3.78 -0.59
N ALA A 53 8.82 -3.63 -1.85
CA ALA A 53 10.06 -4.17 -2.37
C ALA A 53 10.60 -3.33 -3.54
N GLY A 54 11.92 -3.23 -3.63
CA GLY A 54 12.64 -2.58 -4.71
C GLY A 54 13.39 -3.57 -5.59
N MET A 55 13.97 -3.08 -6.69
CA MET A 55 14.74 -3.89 -7.64
C MET A 55 13.91 -5.06 -8.19
N ALA A 56 14.40 -6.30 -8.07
CA ALA A 56 13.63 -7.52 -8.34
C ALA A 56 12.57 -7.72 -7.25
N ALA A 57 11.50 -6.96 -7.30
CA ALA A 57 10.48 -6.83 -6.27
C ALA A 57 9.53 -8.04 -6.24
N HIS A 58 10.06 -9.22 -5.98
CA HIS A 58 9.32 -10.49 -6.01
C HIS A 58 8.51 -10.79 -4.74
N LEU A 59 8.70 -10.03 -3.66
CA LEU A 59 8.08 -10.31 -2.36
C LEU A 59 6.54 -10.39 -2.45
N GLY A 60 5.90 -9.42 -3.10
CA GLY A 60 4.45 -9.41 -3.27
C GLY A 60 3.93 -10.65 -4.00
N GLY A 61 4.60 -11.05 -5.08
CA GLY A 61 4.25 -12.24 -5.85
C GLY A 61 4.43 -13.54 -5.06
N VAL A 62 5.54 -13.66 -4.31
CA VAL A 62 5.78 -14.83 -3.44
C VAL A 62 4.72 -14.93 -2.34
N VAL A 63 4.39 -13.82 -1.70
CA VAL A 63 3.33 -13.78 -0.68
C VAL A 63 1.98 -14.14 -1.29
N ALA A 64 1.60 -13.52 -2.41
CA ALA A 64 0.33 -13.77 -3.08
C ALA A 64 0.16 -15.23 -3.54
N ALA A 65 1.25 -15.89 -3.90
CA ALA A 65 1.25 -17.32 -4.27
C ALA A 65 1.01 -18.26 -3.06
N ASN A 66 1.13 -17.77 -1.82
CA ASN A 66 1.03 -18.58 -0.60
C ASN A 66 -0.14 -18.20 0.32
N THR A 67 -1.05 -17.34 -0.13
CA THR A 67 -2.25 -16.95 0.60
C THR A 67 -3.40 -16.60 -0.35
N THR A 68 -4.64 -16.70 0.13
CA THR A 68 -5.82 -16.19 -0.57
C THR A 68 -6.24 -14.80 -0.09
N LEU A 69 -5.54 -14.24 0.90
CA LEU A 69 -5.76 -12.87 1.35
C LEU A 69 -5.38 -11.86 0.24
N PRO A 70 -6.04 -10.71 0.19
CA PRO A 70 -5.62 -9.62 -0.68
C PRO A 70 -4.18 -9.20 -0.40
N VAL A 71 -3.36 -9.12 -1.46
CA VAL A 71 -1.97 -8.64 -1.39
C VAL A 71 -1.83 -7.34 -2.17
N ILE A 72 -1.32 -6.32 -1.52
CA ILE A 72 -1.01 -5.01 -2.11
C ILE A 72 0.50 -4.88 -2.23
N GLY A 73 0.98 -4.50 -3.41
CA GLY A 73 2.37 -4.26 -3.69
C GLY A 73 2.70 -2.76 -3.74
N ILE A 74 3.75 -2.36 -3.02
CA ILE A 74 4.36 -1.03 -3.12
C ILE A 74 5.71 -1.20 -3.80
N PRO A 75 5.84 -0.89 -5.09
CA PRO A 75 7.14 -0.90 -5.73
C PRO A 75 8.00 0.25 -5.19
N ILE A 76 9.23 -0.07 -4.81
CA ILE A 76 10.16 0.88 -4.20
C ILE A 76 11.20 1.31 -5.23
N GLU A 77 11.28 2.60 -5.47
CA GLU A 77 12.27 3.20 -6.35
C GLU A 77 13.69 3.00 -5.79
N SER A 78 14.57 2.45 -6.61
CA SER A 78 15.98 2.21 -6.29
C SER A 78 16.82 2.29 -7.57
N THR A 79 16.74 1.31 -8.45
CA THR A 79 17.38 1.28 -9.77
C THR A 79 16.38 1.62 -10.86
N PHE A 80 16.83 2.00 -12.05
CA PHE A 80 15.98 2.31 -13.22
C PHE A 80 14.77 3.21 -12.92
N ASN A 81 14.94 4.17 -12.01
CA ASN A 81 13.86 5.05 -11.53
C ASN A 81 12.63 4.25 -11.01
N GLY A 82 12.86 3.05 -10.46
CA GLY A 82 11.82 2.18 -9.92
C GLY A 82 11.01 1.37 -10.94
N MET A 83 11.30 1.51 -12.23
CA MET A 83 10.55 0.82 -13.29
C MET A 83 10.72 -0.71 -13.19
N ASP A 84 11.89 -1.18 -12.83
CA ASP A 84 12.17 -2.60 -12.54
C ASP A 84 11.27 -3.13 -11.40
N ALA A 85 11.17 -2.40 -10.29
CA ALA A 85 10.33 -2.77 -9.16
C ALA A 85 8.84 -2.72 -9.52
N LEU A 86 8.40 -1.71 -10.26
CA LEU A 86 7.02 -1.60 -10.72
C LEU A 86 6.62 -2.79 -11.60
N LEU A 87 7.41 -3.09 -12.61
CA LEU A 87 7.12 -4.20 -13.53
C LEU A 87 7.21 -5.55 -12.83
N ALA A 88 8.18 -5.76 -11.93
CA ALA A 88 8.29 -7.00 -11.16
C ALA A 88 7.09 -7.23 -10.21
N THR A 89 6.46 -6.14 -9.74
CA THR A 89 5.32 -6.22 -8.83
C THR A 89 3.99 -6.38 -9.57
N VAL A 90 3.79 -5.64 -10.67
CA VAL A 90 2.49 -5.57 -11.36
C VAL A 90 2.27 -6.70 -12.36
N GLN A 91 3.35 -7.20 -13.00
CA GLN A 91 3.27 -8.22 -14.07
C GLN A 91 3.13 -9.63 -13.49
N MET A 92 1.99 -9.89 -12.87
CA MET A 92 1.66 -11.19 -12.29
C MET A 92 0.95 -12.09 -13.30
N PRO A 93 1.18 -13.42 -13.25
CA PRO A 93 0.49 -14.37 -14.10
C PRO A 93 -1.02 -14.47 -13.75
N PRO A 94 -1.87 -14.88 -14.70
CA PRO A 94 -3.27 -15.17 -14.42
C PRO A 94 -3.44 -16.12 -13.23
N GLY A 95 -4.33 -15.78 -12.29
CA GLY A 95 -4.63 -16.59 -11.10
C GLY A 95 -3.96 -16.10 -9.81
N ILE A 96 -2.85 -15.35 -9.89
CA ILE A 96 -2.13 -14.84 -8.71
C ILE A 96 -1.98 -13.32 -8.81
N PRO A 97 -3.01 -12.53 -8.51
CA PRO A 97 -2.95 -11.08 -8.62
C PRO A 97 -2.21 -10.43 -7.44
N VAL A 98 -1.56 -9.29 -7.70
CA VAL A 98 -1.07 -8.35 -6.70
C VAL A 98 -1.63 -6.96 -7.04
N ALA A 99 -2.38 -6.36 -6.11
CA ALA A 99 -2.91 -5.01 -6.27
C ALA A 99 -1.77 -3.99 -6.10
N THR A 100 -1.28 -3.44 -7.21
CA THR A 100 -0.05 -2.63 -7.21
C THR A 100 -0.39 -1.14 -7.19
N VAL A 101 0.19 -0.39 -6.25
CA VAL A 101 0.12 1.07 -6.19
C VAL A 101 1.32 1.71 -6.89
N GLY A 102 1.31 3.05 -7.02
CA GLY A 102 2.43 3.78 -7.62
C GLY A 102 3.73 3.65 -6.82
N LEU A 103 4.85 4.01 -7.46
CA LEU A 103 6.19 3.99 -6.86
C LEU A 103 6.22 4.78 -5.55
N ASN A 104 6.79 4.18 -4.50
CA ASN A 104 6.93 4.76 -3.16
C ASN A 104 5.59 5.21 -2.52
N ASN A 105 4.44 4.82 -3.08
CA ASN A 105 3.14 5.34 -2.65
C ASN A 105 2.51 4.51 -1.53
N GLY A 106 3.18 4.49 -0.37
CA GLY A 106 2.69 3.82 0.82
C GLY A 106 1.33 4.36 1.29
N THR A 107 1.09 5.66 1.14
CA THR A 107 -0.21 6.27 1.51
C THR A 107 -1.37 5.64 0.74
N ASN A 108 -1.24 5.48 -0.58
CA ASN A 108 -2.27 4.83 -1.38
C ASN A 108 -2.42 3.34 -1.06
N ALA A 109 -1.36 2.65 -0.69
CA ALA A 109 -1.46 1.26 -0.22
C ALA A 109 -2.31 1.16 1.07
N GLY A 110 -2.10 2.05 2.01
CA GLY A 110 -2.92 2.12 3.24
C GLY A 110 -4.38 2.44 2.96
N ILE A 111 -4.65 3.39 2.05
CA ILE A 111 -6.03 3.72 1.63
C ILE A 111 -6.69 2.53 0.93
N LEU A 112 -5.98 1.86 0.02
CA LEU A 112 -6.51 0.69 -0.70
C LEU A 112 -6.83 -0.47 0.26
N ALA A 113 -5.97 -0.72 1.25
CA ALA A 113 -6.24 -1.69 2.30
C ALA A 113 -7.51 -1.31 3.10
N ALA A 114 -7.66 -0.04 3.49
CA ALA A 114 -8.85 0.44 4.17
C ALA A 114 -10.11 0.29 3.29
N GLN A 115 -10.02 0.50 1.98
CA GLN A 115 -11.11 0.28 1.04
C GLN A 115 -11.52 -1.21 0.97
N MET A 116 -10.55 -2.12 0.92
CA MET A 116 -10.82 -3.58 0.95
C MET A 116 -11.51 -3.96 2.26
N LEU A 117 -10.98 -3.50 3.39
CA LEU A 117 -11.53 -3.78 4.72
C LEU A 117 -12.90 -3.12 4.94
N SER A 118 -13.22 -2.01 4.27
CA SER A 118 -14.52 -1.35 4.35
C SER A 118 -15.68 -2.20 3.83
N LEU A 119 -15.40 -3.26 3.07
CA LEU A 119 -16.42 -4.23 2.65
C LEU A 119 -16.93 -5.06 3.84
N LYS A 120 -16.12 -5.20 4.89
CA LYS A 120 -16.45 -5.93 6.12
C LYS A 120 -16.74 -4.99 7.29
N TYR A 121 -16.04 -3.87 7.40
CA TYR A 121 -16.08 -2.95 8.54
C TYR A 121 -16.73 -1.62 8.16
N ASP A 122 -17.99 -1.42 8.51
CA ASP A 122 -18.80 -0.26 8.08
C ASP A 122 -18.20 1.09 8.51
N TYR A 123 -17.55 1.17 9.70
CA TYR A 123 -16.96 2.41 10.18
C TYR A 123 -15.90 2.98 9.21
N LEU A 124 -15.23 2.13 8.45
CA LEU A 124 -14.23 2.54 7.46
C LEU A 124 -14.87 3.28 6.27
N LYS A 125 -16.14 2.97 5.94
CA LYS A 125 -16.84 3.65 4.84
C LYS A 125 -16.99 5.14 5.12
N ASP A 126 -17.33 5.50 6.34
CA ASP A 126 -17.52 6.89 6.73
C ASP A 126 -16.17 7.61 6.86
N MET A 127 -15.16 6.98 7.44
CA MET A 127 -13.80 7.52 7.52
C MET A 127 -13.20 7.77 6.14
N LEU A 128 -13.42 6.88 5.17
CA LEU A 128 -12.97 7.05 3.79
C LEU A 128 -13.67 8.24 3.10
N LYS A 129 -14.98 8.41 3.29
CA LYS A 129 -15.73 9.57 2.77
C LYS A 129 -15.22 10.87 3.37
N GLU A 130 -15.03 10.92 4.68
CA GLU A 130 -14.50 12.08 5.40
C GLU A 130 -13.10 12.45 4.92
N SER A 131 -12.23 11.45 4.76
CA SER A 131 -10.89 11.65 4.21
C SER A 131 -10.93 12.27 2.80
N ARG A 132 -11.86 11.83 1.92
CA ARG A 132 -12.02 12.41 0.57
C ARG A 132 -12.56 13.83 0.63
N ALA A 133 -13.53 14.13 1.50
CA ALA A 133 -14.06 15.48 1.70
C ALA A 133 -12.94 16.43 2.15
N SER A 134 -12.13 16.04 3.11
CA SER A 134 -10.99 16.82 3.59
C SER A 134 -9.96 17.11 2.49
N MET A 135 -9.68 16.12 1.61
CA MET A 135 -8.81 16.35 0.45
C MET A 135 -9.41 17.38 -0.52
N ALA A 136 -10.72 17.32 -0.80
CA ALA A 136 -11.41 18.27 -1.68
C ALA A 136 -11.36 19.69 -1.11
N GLU A 137 -11.59 19.87 0.19
CA GLU A 137 -11.43 21.15 0.87
C GLU A 137 -10.01 21.70 0.78
N GLY A 138 -9.01 20.82 0.93
CA GLY A 138 -7.61 21.19 0.75
C GLY A 138 -7.29 21.73 -0.64
N VAL A 139 -7.87 21.14 -1.68
CA VAL A 139 -7.75 21.62 -3.07
C VAL A 139 -8.45 22.97 -3.24
N ALA A 140 -9.66 23.14 -2.72
CA ALA A 140 -10.41 24.40 -2.81
C ALA A 140 -9.66 25.56 -2.13
N LYS A 141 -9.04 25.33 -0.96
CA LYS A 141 -8.20 26.33 -0.29
C LYS A 141 -6.98 26.72 -1.12
N LYS A 142 -6.32 25.74 -1.77
CA LYS A 142 -5.19 26.02 -2.66
C LYS A 142 -5.62 26.80 -3.90
N ASP A 143 -6.77 26.47 -4.49
CA ASP A 143 -7.31 27.18 -5.66
C ASP A 143 -7.59 28.65 -5.31
N ALA A 144 -8.24 28.93 -4.19
CA ALA A 144 -8.49 30.28 -3.73
C ALA A 144 -7.18 31.08 -3.54
N ALA A 145 -6.19 30.48 -2.86
CA ALA A 145 -4.90 31.12 -2.63
C ALA A 145 -4.13 31.43 -3.94
N ILE A 146 -4.22 30.54 -4.94
CA ILE A 146 -3.58 30.78 -6.25
C ILE A 146 -4.32 31.87 -7.02
N LYS A 147 -5.66 31.93 -6.98
CA LYS A 147 -6.45 33.00 -7.59
C LYS A 147 -6.12 34.38 -7.03
N GLU A 148 -5.98 34.47 -5.70
CA GLU A 148 -5.55 35.73 -5.05
C GLU A 148 -4.14 36.16 -5.52
N LYS A 149 -3.20 35.22 -5.59
CA LYS A 149 -1.84 35.50 -6.09
C LYS A 149 -1.85 35.95 -7.55
N ALA A 150 -2.66 35.30 -8.39
CA ALA A 150 -2.76 35.64 -9.81
C ALA A 150 -3.39 37.01 -10.03
N ALA A 151 -4.36 37.42 -9.20
CA ALA A 151 -4.99 38.72 -9.28
C ALA A 151 -4.07 39.88 -8.80
N ALA A 152 -2.98 39.57 -8.10
CA ALA A 152 -2.00 40.54 -7.64
C ALA A 152 -0.82 40.76 -8.61
N LEU A 153 -0.75 40.02 -9.74
CA LEU A 153 0.23 40.18 -10.82
C LEU A 153 -0.22 41.21 -11.84
#